data_c55c3f9dd06a50833344b71afb69b233
#
_entry.id   c55c3f9dd06a50833344b71afb69b233
#
_cell.length_a   1.000
_cell.length_b   1.000
_cell.length_c   1.000
_cell.angle_alpha   90.00
_cell.angle_beta   90.00
_cell.angle_gamma   90.00
#
_symmetry.space_group_name_H-M   'P 1'
#
loop_
_entity.id
_entity.type
_entity.pdbx_description
1 polymer ?
#
loop_
_entity_poly.entity_id
_entity_poly.type
_entity_poly.pdbx_seq_one_letter_code
_entity_poly.pdbx_strand_id
1 'polypeptide(L)'
;MLDIIERDSGDIYILDSEKNKVNNEIREKIGVVFDGNNFPEDLTPQKLNNVLTRIYKNWEDKTFFEYIEKFNLPKTKKIKNFSKGMKMKLSISVALSHNAELLILDEATSGLDPIVRDDILDILLEFVQDENKSILISSHITSDLEKVADYIVFIHKGKVIFEETKDNLIYDYGIMKCKTKEFDSVEKKDIIRFRKMDYGYEILIKNKNEMERKYPNFVMDNIKIEDIMLMYVKGEM
;
A
#
# COMPACT_ATOMS: atom_id res chain seq x y z
N MET A 1 -8.75 -5.88 -12.06
CA MET A 1 -9.57 -4.73 -11.67
C MET A 1 -9.77 -3.75 -12.82
N LEU A 2 -8.72 -3.23 -13.41
CA LEU A 2 -8.80 -2.17 -14.44
C LEU A 2 -8.93 -2.68 -15.89
N ASP A 3 -9.13 -3.97 -16.10
CA ASP A 3 -9.22 -4.63 -17.43
C ASP A 3 -7.98 -4.45 -18.33
N ILE A 4 -6.82 -4.18 -17.75
CA ILE A 4 -5.55 -4.07 -18.48
C ILE A 4 -5.06 -5.46 -18.90
N ILE A 5 -5.34 -6.48 -18.09
CA ILE A 5 -4.99 -7.89 -18.31
C ILE A 5 -6.23 -8.75 -18.06
N GLU A 6 -6.44 -9.74 -18.91
CA GLU A 6 -7.49 -10.75 -18.70
C GLU A 6 -7.07 -11.71 -17.58
N ARG A 7 -8.05 -12.13 -16.78
CA ARG A 7 -7.85 -13.13 -15.73
C ARG A 7 -7.96 -14.53 -16.32
N ASP A 8 -7.16 -15.46 -15.82
CA ASP A 8 -7.24 -16.86 -16.20
C ASP A 8 -8.42 -17.56 -15.51
N SER A 9 -8.69 -17.23 -14.23
CA SER A 9 -9.75 -17.86 -13.42
C SER A 9 -10.10 -17.00 -12.19
N GLY A 10 -11.08 -17.46 -11.40
CA GLY A 10 -11.52 -16.80 -10.16
C GLY A 10 -12.48 -15.63 -10.42
N ASP A 11 -12.96 -14.98 -9.36
CA ASP A 11 -13.90 -13.88 -9.40
C ASP A 11 -13.32 -12.62 -8.77
N ILE A 12 -13.72 -11.46 -9.28
CA ILE A 12 -13.31 -10.15 -8.78
C ILE A 12 -14.58 -9.35 -8.50
N TYR A 13 -14.69 -8.85 -7.29
CA TYR A 13 -15.76 -7.94 -6.88
C TYR A 13 -15.15 -6.57 -6.59
N ILE A 14 -15.81 -5.51 -7.07
CA ILE A 14 -15.39 -4.13 -6.89
C ILE A 14 -16.63 -3.34 -6.49
N LEU A 15 -16.60 -2.66 -5.32
CA LEU A 15 -17.72 -1.91 -4.79
C LEU A 15 -19.02 -2.75 -4.83
N ASP A 16 -18.97 -3.96 -4.27
CA ASP A 16 -20.06 -4.95 -4.23
C ASP A 16 -20.58 -5.45 -5.59
N SER A 17 -19.91 -5.07 -6.66
CA SER A 17 -20.27 -5.50 -8.01
C SER A 17 -19.27 -6.49 -8.56
N GLU A 18 -19.79 -7.61 -9.13
CA GLU A 18 -18.97 -8.54 -9.90
C GLU A 18 -18.32 -7.82 -11.10
N LYS A 19 -17.02 -8.06 -11.35
CA LYS A 19 -16.26 -7.38 -12.40
C LYS A 19 -16.96 -7.34 -13.76
N ASN A 20 -17.65 -8.41 -14.16
CA ASN A 20 -18.36 -8.48 -15.45
C ASN A 20 -19.55 -7.51 -15.52
N LYS A 21 -19.98 -6.95 -14.39
CA LYS A 21 -21.06 -5.97 -14.27
C LYS A 21 -20.55 -4.55 -14.02
N VAL A 22 -19.22 -4.36 -13.94
CA VAL A 22 -18.61 -3.04 -13.73
C VAL A 22 -18.88 -2.19 -14.98
N ASN A 23 -19.84 -1.30 -14.87
CA ASN A 23 -20.23 -0.34 -15.88
C ASN A 23 -19.45 0.99 -15.71
N ASN A 24 -19.75 1.97 -16.56
CA ASN A 24 -19.10 3.29 -16.48
C ASN A 24 -19.39 4.01 -15.16
N GLU A 25 -20.53 3.77 -14.51
CA GLU A 25 -20.87 4.41 -13.23
C GLU A 25 -19.97 3.91 -12.11
N ILE A 26 -19.66 2.61 -12.08
CA ILE A 26 -18.72 2.03 -11.10
C ILE A 26 -17.30 2.51 -11.41
N ARG A 27 -16.91 2.58 -12.70
CA ARG A 27 -15.57 3.08 -13.08
C ARG A 27 -15.35 4.55 -12.69
N GLU A 28 -16.39 5.37 -12.73
CA GLU A 28 -16.32 6.76 -12.27
C GLU A 28 -16.07 6.89 -10.75
N LYS A 29 -16.38 5.87 -9.97
CA LYS A 29 -16.10 5.82 -8.53
C LYS A 29 -14.69 5.33 -8.19
N ILE A 30 -13.88 5.01 -9.19
CA ILE A 30 -12.52 4.48 -9.00
C ILE A 30 -11.51 5.54 -9.43
N GLY A 31 -10.75 6.05 -8.48
CA GLY A 31 -9.56 6.87 -8.75
C GLY A 31 -8.33 5.98 -8.94
N VAL A 32 -7.54 6.23 -9.98
CA VAL A 32 -6.36 5.41 -10.28
C VAL A 32 -5.12 6.28 -10.37
N VAL A 33 -4.07 5.85 -9.71
CA VAL A 33 -2.74 6.49 -9.75
C VAL A 33 -1.70 5.41 -10.06
N PHE A 34 -1.04 5.52 -11.20
CA PHE A 34 0.07 4.64 -11.60
C PHE A 34 1.43 5.26 -11.29
N ASP A 35 2.47 4.44 -11.20
CA ASP A 35 3.84 4.94 -11.24
C ASP A 35 4.10 5.59 -12.61
N GLY A 36 4.44 6.89 -12.59
CA GLY A 36 4.75 7.67 -13.78
C GLY A 36 3.76 8.75 -14.15
N ASN A 37 3.95 9.32 -15.34
CA ASN A 37 3.10 10.40 -15.86
C ASN A 37 2.07 9.84 -16.84
N ASN A 38 0.81 9.97 -16.50
CA ASN A 38 -0.31 9.47 -17.32
C ASN A 38 -1.06 10.59 -18.05
N PHE A 39 -0.56 11.83 -18.02
CA PHE A 39 -1.20 12.98 -18.65
C PHE A 39 -0.39 13.50 -19.84
N PRO A 40 -1.06 14.08 -20.85
CA PRO A 40 -0.39 14.72 -21.97
C PRO A 40 0.58 15.82 -21.49
N GLU A 41 1.84 15.69 -21.85
CA GLU A 41 2.93 16.51 -21.30
C GLU A 41 2.88 17.99 -21.67
N ASP A 42 2.22 18.33 -22.78
CA ASP A 42 2.05 19.71 -23.23
C ASP A 42 0.89 20.46 -22.59
N LEU A 43 0.06 19.77 -21.82
CA LEU A 43 -1.01 20.43 -21.05
C LEU A 43 -0.44 21.12 -19.80
N THR A 44 -1.20 22.08 -19.29
CA THR A 44 -1.05 22.64 -17.96
C THR A 44 -2.16 22.10 -17.07
N PRO A 45 -2.05 22.12 -15.72
CA PRO A 45 -3.16 21.71 -14.85
C PRO A 45 -4.49 22.39 -15.19
N GLN A 46 -4.46 23.68 -15.52
CA GLN A 46 -5.67 24.40 -15.93
C GLN A 46 -6.30 23.85 -17.22
N LYS A 47 -5.47 23.50 -18.22
CA LYS A 47 -5.98 22.88 -19.46
C LYS A 47 -6.41 21.44 -19.23
N LEU A 48 -5.71 20.71 -18.38
CA LEU A 48 -6.08 19.34 -17.99
C LEU A 48 -7.46 19.34 -17.32
N ASN A 49 -7.73 20.26 -16.40
CA ASN A 49 -9.05 20.43 -15.80
C ASN A 49 -10.16 20.53 -16.85
N ASN A 50 -9.99 21.39 -17.87
CA ASN A 50 -10.98 21.56 -18.94
C ASN A 50 -11.23 20.28 -19.76
N VAL A 51 -10.25 19.37 -19.82
CA VAL A 51 -10.41 18.06 -20.46
C VAL A 51 -11.18 17.11 -19.54
N LEU A 52 -10.78 17.04 -18.26
CA LEU A 52 -11.33 16.10 -17.28
C LEU A 52 -12.80 16.41 -16.95
N THR A 53 -13.21 17.66 -16.90
CA THR A 53 -14.62 18.10 -16.80
C THR A 53 -15.53 17.49 -17.89
N ARG A 54 -14.97 17.12 -19.06
CA ARG A 54 -15.70 16.50 -20.14
C ARG A 54 -15.68 14.97 -20.11
N ILE A 55 -14.78 14.41 -19.35
CA ILE A 55 -14.57 12.93 -19.23
C ILE A 55 -15.36 12.39 -18.06
N TYR A 56 -15.21 13.00 -16.88
CA TYR A 56 -15.86 12.55 -15.65
C TYR A 56 -17.18 13.30 -15.43
N LYS A 57 -18.27 12.58 -15.17
CA LYS A 57 -19.58 13.18 -14.86
C LYS A 57 -19.57 13.91 -13.52
N ASN A 58 -18.87 13.34 -12.55
CA ASN A 58 -18.79 13.85 -11.18
C ASN A 58 -17.51 14.67 -10.95
N TRP A 59 -16.95 15.27 -12.00
CA TRP A 59 -15.77 16.12 -11.85
C TRP A 59 -16.07 17.39 -11.06
N GLU A 60 -15.21 17.69 -10.10
CA GLU A 60 -15.31 18.86 -9.23
C GLU A 60 -14.12 19.82 -9.44
N ASP A 61 -14.31 20.84 -10.28
CA ASP A 61 -13.30 21.87 -10.57
C ASP A 61 -12.73 22.49 -9.29
N LYS A 62 -13.60 22.79 -8.32
CA LYS A 62 -13.22 23.42 -7.06
C LYS A 62 -12.26 22.51 -6.27
N THR A 63 -12.63 21.26 -6.08
CA THR A 63 -11.83 20.25 -5.38
C THR A 63 -10.48 20.05 -6.07
N PHE A 64 -10.47 19.98 -7.41
CA PHE A 64 -9.22 19.88 -8.15
C PHE A 64 -8.28 21.03 -7.87
N PHE A 65 -8.77 22.29 -7.94
CA PHE A 65 -7.93 23.44 -7.71
C PHE A 65 -7.55 23.62 -6.23
N GLU A 66 -8.33 23.15 -5.28
CA GLU A 66 -7.96 23.06 -3.86
C GLU A 66 -6.75 22.13 -3.66
N TYR A 67 -6.74 20.95 -4.28
CA TYR A 67 -5.56 20.07 -4.24
C TYR A 67 -4.35 20.66 -4.98
N ILE A 68 -4.54 21.31 -6.13
CA ILE A 68 -3.46 22.01 -6.83
C ILE A 68 -2.81 23.07 -5.92
N GLU A 69 -3.61 23.82 -5.15
CA GLU A 69 -3.11 24.78 -4.19
C GLU A 69 -2.45 24.13 -2.96
N LYS A 70 -3.11 23.12 -2.36
CA LYS A 70 -2.59 22.34 -1.21
C LYS A 70 -1.22 21.73 -1.51
N PHE A 71 -1.02 21.24 -2.73
CA PHE A 71 0.25 20.70 -3.20
C PHE A 71 1.23 21.73 -3.76
N ASN A 72 0.90 23.02 -3.77
CA ASN A 72 1.69 24.10 -4.37
C ASN A 72 2.07 23.85 -5.84
N LEU A 73 1.16 23.29 -6.63
CA LEU A 73 1.40 23.03 -8.04
C LEU A 73 1.11 24.26 -8.91
N PRO A 74 2.01 24.62 -9.86
CA PRO A 74 1.80 25.75 -10.74
C PRO A 74 0.71 25.47 -11.78
N LYS A 75 -0.40 26.22 -11.74
CA LYS A 75 -1.59 26.03 -12.60
C LYS A 75 -1.31 26.20 -14.09
N THR A 76 -0.31 27.00 -14.47
CA THR A 76 -0.02 27.40 -15.86
C THR A 76 1.27 26.81 -16.44
N LYS A 77 2.07 26.11 -15.64
CA LYS A 77 3.29 25.46 -16.10
C LYS A 77 2.96 24.13 -16.80
N LYS A 78 3.60 23.81 -17.92
CA LYS A 78 3.40 22.55 -18.63
C LYS A 78 3.83 21.35 -17.79
N ILE A 79 3.07 20.25 -17.86
CA ILE A 79 3.31 19.01 -17.10
C ILE A 79 4.67 18.41 -17.41
N LYS A 80 5.20 18.51 -18.63
CA LYS A 80 6.56 18.07 -18.98
C LYS A 80 7.67 18.70 -18.14
N ASN A 81 7.41 19.86 -17.58
CA ASN A 81 8.36 20.58 -16.73
C ASN A 81 8.14 20.32 -15.22
N PHE A 82 7.27 19.36 -14.87
CA PHE A 82 7.06 18.95 -13.48
C PHE A 82 8.12 17.92 -13.07
N SER A 83 8.55 18.00 -11.81
CA SER A 83 9.33 16.91 -11.20
C SER A 83 8.47 15.64 -11.05
N LYS A 84 9.11 14.47 -10.76
CA LYS A 84 8.37 13.22 -10.50
C LYS A 84 7.34 13.44 -9.38
N GLY A 85 7.73 14.06 -8.26
CA GLY A 85 6.83 14.38 -7.15
C GLY A 85 5.67 15.30 -7.53
N MET A 86 5.92 16.33 -8.37
CA MET A 86 4.85 17.20 -8.85
C MET A 86 3.86 16.46 -9.76
N LYS A 87 4.35 15.55 -10.62
CA LYS A 87 3.50 14.72 -11.47
C LYS A 87 2.64 13.77 -10.63
N MET A 88 3.21 13.18 -9.59
CA MET A 88 2.50 12.32 -8.65
C MET A 88 1.42 13.10 -7.89
N LYS A 89 1.75 14.26 -7.33
CA LYS A 89 0.78 15.16 -6.67
C LYS A 89 -0.37 15.54 -7.61
N LEU A 90 -0.07 15.81 -8.88
CA LEU A 90 -1.11 16.06 -9.90
C LEU A 90 -2.00 14.83 -10.14
N SER A 91 -1.41 13.63 -10.25
CA SER A 91 -2.17 12.38 -10.45
C SER A 91 -3.14 12.12 -9.29
N ILE A 92 -2.69 12.34 -8.07
CA ILE A 92 -3.51 12.21 -6.86
C ILE A 92 -4.61 13.29 -6.86
N SER A 93 -4.28 14.55 -7.20
CA SER A 93 -5.28 15.61 -7.32
C SER A 93 -6.41 15.22 -8.29
N VAL A 94 -6.06 14.62 -9.43
CA VAL A 94 -7.06 14.14 -10.41
C VAL A 94 -7.89 13.01 -9.82
N ALA A 95 -7.26 11.99 -9.22
CA ALA A 95 -7.96 10.83 -8.67
C ALA A 95 -8.95 11.19 -7.54
N LEU A 96 -8.68 12.27 -6.82
CA LEU A 96 -9.52 12.77 -5.71
C LEU A 96 -10.64 13.72 -6.17
N SER A 97 -10.61 14.21 -7.41
CA SER A 97 -11.49 15.30 -7.86
C SER A 97 -12.74 14.87 -8.63
N HIS A 98 -13.05 13.57 -8.67
CA HIS A 98 -14.25 13.04 -9.33
C HIS A 98 -15.11 12.18 -8.39
N ASN A 99 -15.05 12.46 -7.08
CA ASN A 99 -15.80 11.76 -6.04
C ASN A 99 -15.55 10.25 -6.02
N ALA A 100 -14.28 9.84 -6.10
CA ALA A 100 -13.90 8.42 -6.01
C ALA A 100 -14.27 7.83 -4.63
N GLU A 101 -14.78 6.60 -4.64
CA GLU A 101 -15.02 5.78 -3.45
C GLU A 101 -13.88 4.77 -3.23
N LEU A 102 -13.20 4.37 -4.30
CA LEU A 102 -12.02 3.49 -4.27
C LEU A 102 -10.83 4.16 -4.95
N LEU A 103 -9.71 4.28 -4.25
CA LEU A 103 -8.44 4.63 -4.88
C LEU A 103 -7.60 3.37 -5.11
N ILE A 104 -7.06 3.24 -6.32
CA ILE A 104 -6.09 2.19 -6.67
C ILE A 104 -4.76 2.90 -6.97
N LEU A 105 -3.76 2.65 -6.14
CA LEU A 105 -2.45 3.29 -6.24
C LEU A 105 -1.37 2.24 -6.47
N ASP A 106 -0.65 2.37 -7.57
CA ASP A 106 0.44 1.47 -7.92
C ASP A 106 1.77 2.21 -7.74
N GLU A 107 2.53 1.81 -6.69
CA GLU A 107 3.83 2.37 -6.32
C GLU A 107 3.84 3.93 -6.22
N ALA A 108 2.74 4.52 -5.75
CA ALA A 108 2.51 5.97 -5.79
C ALA A 108 3.51 6.81 -4.96
N THR A 109 4.27 6.20 -4.08
CA THR A 109 5.29 6.88 -3.24
C THR A 109 6.72 6.56 -3.66
N SER A 110 6.89 5.63 -4.60
CA SER A 110 8.21 5.14 -5.02
C SER A 110 9.07 6.22 -5.68
N GLY A 111 10.31 6.35 -5.19
CA GLY A 111 11.28 7.30 -5.73
C GLY A 111 10.94 8.78 -5.52
N LEU A 112 10.07 9.08 -4.57
CA LEU A 112 9.80 10.44 -4.10
C LEU A 112 10.72 10.80 -2.94
N ASP A 113 10.98 12.10 -2.79
CA ASP A 113 11.66 12.58 -1.59
C ASP A 113 10.77 12.40 -0.34
N PRO A 114 11.36 12.32 0.87
CA PRO A 114 10.61 12.00 2.08
C PRO A 114 9.50 12.99 2.41
N ILE A 115 9.67 14.28 2.09
CA ILE A 115 8.67 15.32 2.39
C ILE A 115 7.44 15.15 1.48
N VAL A 116 7.68 15.03 0.17
CA VAL A 116 6.58 14.82 -0.79
C VAL A 116 5.84 13.51 -0.50
N ARG A 117 6.58 12.46 -0.09
CA ARG A 117 5.99 11.17 0.28
C ARG A 117 5.07 11.30 1.49
N ASP A 118 5.52 12.00 2.52
CA ASP A 118 4.76 12.23 3.74
C ASP A 118 3.47 13.04 3.47
N ASP A 119 3.57 14.12 2.68
CA ASP A 119 2.41 14.91 2.23
C ASP A 119 1.35 14.04 1.53
N ILE A 120 1.79 13.08 0.71
CA ILE A 120 0.90 12.18 -0.01
C ILE A 120 0.20 11.21 0.96
N LEU A 121 0.97 10.60 1.86
CA LEU A 121 0.43 9.66 2.84
C LEU A 121 -0.61 10.33 3.76
N ASP A 122 -0.38 11.59 4.16
CA ASP A 122 -1.33 12.35 4.97
C ASP A 122 -2.66 12.58 4.22
N ILE A 123 -2.60 12.88 2.93
CA ILE A 123 -3.81 13.02 2.10
C ILE A 123 -4.55 11.70 1.93
N LEU A 124 -3.82 10.58 1.80
CA LEU A 124 -4.44 9.27 1.75
C LEU A 124 -5.14 8.92 3.07
N LEU A 125 -4.52 9.24 4.21
CA LEU A 125 -5.16 9.10 5.52
C LEU A 125 -6.40 9.98 5.66
N GLU A 126 -6.37 11.22 5.18
CA GLU A 126 -7.53 12.11 5.16
C GLU A 126 -8.67 11.54 4.29
N PHE A 127 -8.35 10.94 3.15
CA PHE A 127 -9.32 10.35 2.25
C PHE A 127 -10.10 9.19 2.89
N VAL A 128 -9.45 8.31 3.65
CA VAL A 128 -10.09 7.16 4.31
C VAL A 128 -10.78 7.50 5.64
N GLN A 129 -10.83 8.78 6.05
CA GLN A 129 -11.68 9.20 7.18
C GLN A 129 -13.18 9.06 6.87
N ASP A 130 -13.55 9.07 5.60
CA ASP A 130 -14.90 8.76 5.15
C ASP A 130 -15.07 7.24 5.07
N GLU A 131 -15.94 6.66 5.87
CA GLU A 131 -16.18 5.21 5.95
C GLU A 131 -16.64 4.57 4.63
N ASN A 132 -17.12 5.38 3.67
CA ASN A 132 -17.50 4.91 2.34
C ASN A 132 -16.32 4.87 1.37
N LYS A 133 -15.13 5.26 1.79
CA LYS A 133 -13.95 5.34 0.95
C LYS A 133 -12.90 4.31 1.35
N SER A 134 -12.22 3.77 0.35
CA SER A 134 -11.18 2.77 0.55
C SER A 134 -10.01 2.97 -0.40
N ILE A 135 -8.86 2.44 -0.01
CA ILE A 135 -7.62 2.49 -0.79
C ILE A 135 -7.08 1.08 -0.96
N LEU A 136 -6.74 0.74 -2.20
CA LEU A 136 -5.88 -0.38 -2.54
C LEU A 136 -4.54 0.19 -2.99
N ILE A 137 -3.50 0.00 -2.20
CA ILE A 137 -2.15 0.50 -2.50
C ILE A 137 -1.17 -0.66 -2.66
N SER A 138 -0.40 -0.66 -3.74
CA SER A 138 0.82 -1.47 -3.84
C SER A 138 2.03 -0.62 -3.45
N SER A 139 2.93 -1.17 -2.65
CA SER A 139 4.20 -0.54 -2.30
C SER A 139 5.24 -1.59 -1.90
N HIS A 140 6.50 -1.34 -2.25
CA HIS A 140 7.65 -2.06 -1.71
C HIS A 140 8.25 -1.34 -0.49
N ILE A 141 7.71 -0.19 -0.09
CA ILE A 141 8.16 0.62 1.05
C ILE A 141 7.24 0.29 2.24
N THR A 142 7.70 -0.61 3.10
CA THR A 142 6.90 -1.12 4.24
C THR A 142 6.51 -0.03 5.22
N SER A 143 7.36 0.97 5.44
CA SER A 143 7.05 2.12 6.30
C SER A 143 5.83 2.93 5.85
N ASP A 144 5.53 2.97 4.55
CA ASP A 144 4.34 3.64 4.05
C ASP A 144 3.09 2.84 4.39
N LEU A 145 3.17 1.51 4.21
CA LEU A 145 2.09 0.60 4.59
C LEU A 145 1.84 0.62 6.10
N GLU A 146 2.90 0.67 6.92
CA GLU A 146 2.78 0.84 8.37
C GLU A 146 2.04 2.14 8.76
N LYS A 147 2.18 3.21 7.95
CA LYS A 147 1.50 4.49 8.20
C LYS A 147 0.03 4.44 7.78
N VAL A 148 -0.31 3.88 6.62
CA VAL A 148 -1.65 4.08 6.00
C VAL A 148 -2.51 2.83 5.91
N ALA A 149 -1.96 1.61 6.00
CA ALA A 149 -2.72 0.39 5.79
C ALA A 149 -3.37 -0.12 7.08
N ASP A 150 -4.57 -0.70 6.98
CA ASP A 150 -5.21 -1.49 8.03
C ASP A 150 -4.93 -2.98 7.82
N TYR A 151 -4.92 -3.42 6.55
CA TYR A 151 -4.65 -4.80 6.14
C TYR A 151 -3.45 -4.86 5.20
N ILE A 152 -2.65 -5.90 5.33
CA ILE A 152 -1.47 -6.13 4.50
C ILE A 152 -1.54 -7.51 3.89
N VAL A 153 -1.46 -7.55 2.55
CA VAL A 153 -1.35 -8.78 1.77
C VAL A 153 0.07 -8.86 1.20
N PHE A 154 0.81 -9.89 1.60
CA PHE A 154 2.14 -10.11 1.07
C PHE A 154 2.11 -11.12 -0.07
N ILE A 155 2.57 -10.68 -1.25
CA ILE A 155 2.65 -11.49 -2.46
C ILE A 155 4.13 -11.77 -2.79
N HIS A 156 4.49 -13.03 -2.99
CA HIS A 156 5.82 -13.43 -3.41
C HIS A 156 5.75 -14.52 -4.48
N LYS A 157 6.48 -14.34 -5.60
CA LYS A 157 6.49 -15.28 -6.74
C LYS A 157 5.09 -15.67 -7.23
N GLY A 158 4.18 -14.70 -7.31
CA GLY A 158 2.82 -14.88 -7.79
C GLY A 158 1.87 -15.60 -6.80
N LYS A 159 2.27 -15.76 -5.55
CA LYS A 159 1.44 -16.40 -4.51
C LYS A 159 1.22 -15.44 -3.35
N VAL A 160 0.00 -15.43 -2.83
CA VAL A 160 -0.28 -14.79 -1.53
C VAL A 160 0.39 -15.64 -0.45
N ILE A 161 1.28 -15.03 0.32
CA ILE A 161 2.03 -15.66 1.40
C ILE A 161 1.27 -15.52 2.71
N PHE A 162 0.77 -14.30 2.99
CA PHE A 162 -0.13 -14.03 4.11
C PHE A 162 -1.04 -12.84 3.79
N GLU A 163 -2.14 -12.80 4.52
CA GLU A 163 -3.06 -11.67 4.64
C GLU A 163 -3.36 -11.48 6.12
N GLU A 164 -3.02 -10.31 6.65
CA GLU A 164 -3.14 -10.01 8.09
C GLU A 164 -3.46 -8.54 8.30
N THR A 165 -4.03 -8.23 9.46
CA THR A 165 -4.10 -6.83 9.90
C THR A 165 -2.71 -6.31 10.24
N LYS A 166 -2.49 -5.03 10.02
CA LYS A 166 -1.24 -4.37 10.43
C LYS A 166 -0.94 -4.56 11.91
N ASP A 167 -1.96 -4.43 12.75
CA ASP A 167 -1.82 -4.56 14.19
C ASP A 167 -1.37 -5.96 14.60
N ASN A 168 -1.93 -7.01 14.00
CA ASN A 168 -1.46 -8.38 14.23
C ASN A 168 0.02 -8.52 13.85
N LEU A 169 0.44 -7.99 12.69
CA LEU A 169 1.83 -8.06 12.26
C LEU A 169 2.79 -7.35 13.24
N ILE A 170 2.39 -6.23 13.81
CA ILE A 170 3.23 -5.42 14.70
C ILE A 170 3.24 -5.97 16.13
N TYR A 171 2.09 -6.45 16.63
CA TYR A 171 1.94 -6.77 18.06
C TYR A 171 1.93 -8.26 18.38
N ASP A 172 1.44 -9.10 17.45
CA ASP A 172 1.34 -10.54 17.65
C ASP A 172 2.57 -11.31 17.17
N TYR A 173 3.27 -10.77 16.15
CA TYR A 173 4.49 -11.41 15.67
C TYR A 173 5.72 -10.94 16.47
N GLY A 174 6.76 -11.77 16.48
CA GLY A 174 8.03 -11.46 17.13
C GLY A 174 9.16 -12.31 16.58
N ILE A 175 10.38 -11.91 16.92
CA ILE A 175 11.59 -12.72 16.71
C ILE A 175 12.04 -13.28 18.05
N MET A 176 11.98 -14.60 18.18
CA MET A 176 12.56 -15.33 19.30
C MET A 176 13.99 -15.73 18.94
N LYS A 177 14.95 -15.43 19.85
CA LYS A 177 16.36 -15.72 19.68
C LYS A 177 16.79 -16.81 20.66
N CYS A 178 17.46 -17.84 20.16
CA CYS A 178 18.01 -18.92 20.99
C CYS A 178 19.42 -19.32 20.51
N LYS A 179 20.19 -19.92 21.39
CA LYS A 179 21.48 -20.52 21.05
C LYS A 179 21.29 -21.79 20.25
N THR A 180 22.32 -22.20 19.49
CA THR A 180 22.26 -23.42 18.68
C THR A 180 21.83 -24.67 19.45
N LYS A 181 22.28 -24.81 20.71
CA LYS A 181 21.94 -25.97 21.57
C LYS A 181 20.50 -25.93 22.09
N GLU A 182 19.88 -24.78 22.08
CA GLU A 182 18.53 -24.56 22.64
C GLU A 182 17.44 -24.70 21.54
N PHE A 183 17.82 -24.66 20.29
CA PHE A 183 16.87 -24.71 19.16
C PHE A 183 15.99 -25.97 19.19
N ASP A 184 16.57 -27.13 19.48
CA ASP A 184 15.84 -28.40 19.54
C ASP A 184 14.80 -28.46 20.68
N SER A 185 14.87 -27.54 21.67
CA SER A 185 13.87 -27.40 22.72
C SER A 185 12.63 -26.61 22.32
N VAL A 186 12.67 -25.94 21.18
CA VAL A 186 11.51 -25.19 20.64
C VAL A 186 10.57 -26.15 19.93
N GLU A 187 9.30 -26.12 20.31
CA GLU A 187 8.28 -26.94 19.65
C GLU A 187 8.09 -26.50 18.19
N LYS A 188 8.10 -27.46 17.26
CA LYS A 188 7.96 -27.16 15.82
C LYS A 188 6.71 -26.36 15.44
N LYS A 189 5.61 -26.54 16.19
CA LYS A 189 4.36 -25.81 15.95
C LYS A 189 4.45 -24.31 16.26
N ASP A 190 5.43 -23.90 17.07
CA ASP A 190 5.64 -22.50 17.47
C ASP A 190 6.60 -21.79 16.50
N ILE A 191 7.21 -22.53 15.57
CA ILE A 191 8.13 -22.02 14.57
C ILE A 191 7.36 -21.76 13.28
N ILE A 192 7.24 -20.50 12.88
CA ILE A 192 6.70 -20.15 11.55
C ILE A 192 7.81 -20.27 10.50
N ARG A 193 8.94 -19.64 10.77
CA ARG A 193 10.18 -19.66 9.99
C ARG A 193 11.35 -19.47 10.92
N PHE A 194 12.52 -19.92 10.50
CA PHE A 194 13.75 -19.63 11.24
C PHE A 194 14.91 -19.33 10.29
N ARG A 195 15.93 -18.67 10.79
CA ARG A 195 17.21 -18.51 10.11
C ARG A 195 18.37 -18.76 11.09
N LYS A 196 19.39 -19.44 10.59
CA LYS A 196 20.60 -19.67 11.36
C LYS A 196 21.46 -18.41 11.35
N MET A 197 21.94 -18.03 12.50
CA MET A 197 22.87 -16.93 12.72
C MET A 197 24.21 -17.48 13.23
N ASP A 198 25.24 -16.64 13.31
CA ASP A 198 26.59 -17.06 13.77
C ASP A 198 26.58 -17.71 15.16
N TYR A 199 25.69 -17.25 16.04
CA TYR A 199 25.65 -17.69 17.45
C TYR A 199 24.34 -18.36 17.88
N GLY A 200 23.46 -18.73 16.93
CA GLY A 200 22.19 -19.35 17.25
C GLY A 200 21.16 -19.25 16.13
N TYR A 201 19.91 -19.10 16.50
CA TYR A 201 18.79 -19.01 15.57
C TYR A 201 17.91 -17.81 15.90
N GLU A 202 17.39 -17.20 14.88
CA GLU A 202 16.25 -16.29 14.94
C GLU A 202 15.03 -17.01 14.39
N ILE A 203 13.95 -17.01 15.16
CA ILE A 203 12.72 -17.76 14.90
C ILE A 203 11.57 -16.78 14.83
N LEU A 204 10.87 -16.75 13.69
CA LEU A 204 9.62 -16.00 13.56
C LEU A 204 8.52 -16.76 14.29
N ILE A 205 7.89 -16.09 15.23
CA ILE A 205 6.80 -16.63 16.06
C ILE A 205 5.55 -15.77 15.93
N LYS A 206 4.38 -16.36 16.25
CA LYS A 206 3.10 -15.64 16.44
C LYS A 206 2.68 -15.79 17.91
N ASN A 207 1.75 -14.95 18.36
CA ASN A 207 1.31 -14.87 19.77
C ASN A 207 2.48 -14.59 20.73
N LYS A 208 3.23 -13.55 20.43
CA LYS A 208 4.46 -13.17 21.17
C LYS A 208 4.29 -13.26 22.69
N ASN A 209 3.21 -12.71 23.24
CA ASN A 209 2.95 -12.73 24.70
C ASN A 209 2.80 -14.14 25.29
N GLU A 210 2.27 -15.09 24.53
CA GLU A 210 2.18 -16.50 24.91
C GLU A 210 3.57 -17.16 24.86
N MET A 211 4.32 -16.87 23.80
CA MET A 211 5.68 -17.40 23.62
C MET A 211 6.64 -16.90 24.69
N GLU A 212 6.53 -15.65 25.14
CA GLU A 212 7.31 -15.10 26.26
C GLU A 212 7.08 -15.89 27.55
N ARG A 213 5.85 -16.31 27.81
CA ARG A 213 5.54 -17.14 29.00
C ARG A 213 6.03 -18.59 28.85
N LYS A 214 5.93 -19.13 27.63
CA LYS A 214 6.32 -20.51 27.33
C LYS A 214 7.83 -20.69 27.28
N TYR A 215 8.56 -19.70 26.80
CA TYR A 215 10.01 -19.70 26.62
C TYR A 215 10.69 -18.54 27.38
N PRO A 216 10.60 -18.50 28.74
CA PRO A 216 11.02 -17.32 29.52
C PRO A 216 12.54 -17.07 29.49
N ASN A 217 13.32 -18.03 29.05
CA ASN A 217 14.79 -17.92 28.98
C ASN A 217 15.27 -17.42 27.61
N PHE A 218 14.36 -17.25 26.63
CA PHE A 218 14.70 -16.81 25.30
C PHE A 218 14.44 -15.30 25.15
N VAL A 219 15.29 -14.64 24.40
CA VAL A 219 15.09 -13.21 24.08
C VAL A 219 14.06 -13.08 22.99
N MET A 220 13.07 -12.24 23.22
CA MET A 220 12.04 -11.94 22.23
C MET A 220 12.06 -10.46 21.88
N ASP A 221 12.26 -10.19 20.61
CA ASP A 221 12.28 -8.83 20.07
C ASP A 221 10.96 -8.53 19.32
N ASN A 222 10.62 -7.25 19.27
CA ASN A 222 9.61 -6.77 18.35
C ASN A 222 10.13 -6.92 16.91
N ILE A 223 9.21 -7.10 15.98
CA ILE A 223 9.56 -7.28 14.58
C ILE A 223 8.90 -6.18 13.74
N LYS A 224 9.59 -5.75 12.68
CA LYS A 224 9.01 -4.88 11.66
C LYS A 224 8.37 -5.73 10.56
N ILE A 225 7.40 -5.16 9.86
CA ILE A 225 6.73 -5.85 8.74
C ILE A 225 7.74 -6.29 7.67
N GLU A 226 8.76 -5.47 7.39
CA GLU A 226 9.85 -5.82 6.48
C GLU A 226 10.58 -7.11 6.91
N ASP A 227 10.89 -7.25 8.20
CA ASP A 227 11.58 -8.42 8.71
C ASP A 227 10.70 -9.68 8.64
N ILE A 228 9.38 -9.54 8.89
CA ILE A 228 8.43 -10.65 8.69
C ILE A 228 8.49 -11.13 7.24
N MET A 229 8.40 -10.21 6.27
CA MET A 229 8.49 -10.53 4.85
C MET A 229 9.81 -11.22 4.51
N LEU A 230 10.94 -10.71 5.03
CA LEU A 230 12.26 -11.31 4.84
C LEU A 230 12.34 -12.72 5.43
N MET A 231 11.75 -12.97 6.59
CA MET A 231 11.69 -14.31 7.20
C MET A 231 10.88 -15.28 6.34
N TYR A 232 9.77 -14.85 5.74
CA TYR A 232 9.00 -15.71 4.83
C TYR A 232 9.73 -16.03 3.52
N VAL A 233 10.58 -15.10 3.02
CA VAL A 233 11.30 -15.30 1.75
C VAL A 233 12.61 -16.05 1.90
N LYS A 234 13.37 -15.78 2.99
CA LYS A 234 14.73 -16.28 3.20
C LYS A 234 14.85 -17.27 4.36
N GLY A 235 13.85 -17.38 5.22
CA GLY A 235 13.83 -18.30 6.34
C GLY A 235 13.51 -19.73 5.92
N GLU A 236 13.98 -20.69 6.71
CA GLU A 236 13.69 -22.12 6.58
C GLU A 236 12.40 -22.48 7.35
N MET A 237 11.82 -23.67 7.03
CA MET A 237 10.65 -24.24 7.74
C MET A 237 11.09 -25.36 8.66
#